data_cd821295216974f675ed4de91b350b2a
#
_entry.id   cd821295216974f675ed4de91b350b2a
#
_cell.length_a   1.000
_cell.length_b   1.000
_cell.length_c   1.000
_cell.angle_alpha   90.00
_cell.angle_beta   90.00
_cell.angle_gamma   90.00
#
_symmetry.space_group_name_H-M   'P 1'
#
loop_
_entity.id
_entity.type
_entity.pdbx_description
1 polymer ?
#
loop_
_entity_poly.entity_id
_entity_poly.type
_entity_poly.pdbx_seq_one_letter_code
_entity_poly.pdbx_strand_id
1 'polypeptide(L)'
;KSGQVEDXSYSRLDDLTNRFANTLQGLGVVKGDRVFVLAGRIPELYITALGTLKHRALFCPLFSAFGPEPIRARLTIGQAKVLVTTESLYQRKVAGIRETLPHLEHVLLIGEERRPTAIPGTQNFHQLLEQHPGIYRIGPTDPEDAALLHFTSGTTGTPKGALHVHGAVVAHHITGKLALDFHPADIFWCTADP
;
A
#
# COMPACT_ATOMS: atom_id res chain seq x y z
N LYS A 1 0.85 20.58 8.27
CA LYS A 1 0.21 19.53 9.10
C LYS A 1 -0.94 20.17 9.88
N SER A 2 -2.12 19.57 9.79
CA SER A 2 -3.34 20.14 10.40
C SER A 2 -3.34 20.03 11.92
N GLY A 3 -2.58 19.12 12.48
CA GLY A 3 -2.62 18.85 13.92
C GLY A 3 -3.82 18.03 14.36
N GLN A 4 -4.66 17.61 13.42
CA GLN A 4 -5.82 16.78 13.75
C GLN A 4 -5.40 15.37 14.11
N VAL A 5 -6.05 14.84 15.14
CA VAL A 5 -5.86 13.44 15.58
C VAL A 5 -7.13 12.67 15.22
N GLU A 6 -6.95 11.48 14.64
CA GLU A 6 -8.08 10.60 14.30
C GLU A 6 -7.78 9.22 14.84
N ASP A 7 -8.71 8.69 15.58
CA ASP A 7 -8.59 7.34 16.15
C ASP A 7 -9.32 6.33 15.28
N UNK A 8 -8.76 5.46 14.62
CA UNK A 8 -9.32 4.62 13.89
C UNK A 8 -9.38 3.48 14.64
N SER A 9 -10.41 3.06 15.08
CA SER A 9 -10.64 1.78 15.75
C SER A 9 -10.37 0.62 14.79
N TYR A 10 -10.15 -0.56 15.30
CA TYR A 10 -9.99 -1.73 14.43
C TYR A 10 -11.23 -1.98 13.58
N SER A 11 -12.40 -1.71 14.12
CA SER A 11 -13.65 -1.84 13.34
C SER A 11 -13.66 -0.86 12.15
N ARG A 12 -13.23 0.38 12.40
CA ARG A 12 -13.14 1.37 11.32
C ARG A 12 -12.08 0.97 10.29
N LEU A 13 -10.96 0.48 10.78
CA LEU A 13 -9.89 0.02 9.87
C LEU A 13 -10.35 -1.17 9.04
N ASP A 14 -11.11 -2.10 9.64
CA ASP A 14 -11.66 -3.22 8.90
C ASP A 14 -12.58 -2.75 7.78
N ASP A 15 -13.49 -1.82 8.07
CA ASP A 15 -14.39 -1.24 7.07
C ASP A 15 -13.59 -0.62 5.91
N LEU A 16 -12.60 0.22 6.24
CA LEU A 16 -11.83 0.93 5.21
C LEU A 16 -10.99 -0.03 4.35
N THR A 17 -10.40 -1.04 4.97
CA THR A 17 -9.59 -2.01 4.22
C THR A 17 -10.47 -2.93 3.37
N ASN A 18 -11.69 -3.22 3.80
CA ASN A 18 -12.67 -3.95 2.98
C ASN A 18 -13.06 -3.12 1.76
N ARG A 19 -13.31 -1.82 1.96
CA ARG A 19 -13.61 -0.91 0.83
C ARG A 19 -12.45 -0.84 -0.15
N PHE A 20 -11.21 -0.81 0.37
CA PHE A 20 -10.05 -0.77 -0.52
C PHE A 20 -9.90 -2.10 -1.30
N ALA A 21 -10.14 -3.24 -0.64
CA ALA A 21 -10.11 -4.53 -1.34
C ALA A 21 -11.18 -4.58 -2.45
N ASN A 22 -12.38 -4.06 -2.18
CA ASN A 22 -13.42 -3.94 -3.20
C ASN A 22 -13.03 -2.98 -4.32
N THR A 23 -12.34 -1.89 -3.96
CA THR A 23 -11.81 -0.95 -4.97
C THR A 23 -10.84 -1.67 -5.91
N LEU A 24 -9.91 -2.43 -5.37
CA LEU A 24 -8.96 -3.19 -6.19
C LEU A 24 -9.69 -4.16 -7.11
N GLN A 25 -10.71 -4.84 -6.59
CA GLN A 25 -11.51 -5.75 -7.41
C GLN A 25 -12.20 -4.98 -8.55
N GLY A 26 -12.77 -3.83 -8.25
CA GLY A 26 -13.43 -2.99 -9.25
C GLY A 26 -12.47 -2.46 -10.31
N LEU A 27 -11.20 -2.28 -9.98
CA LEU A 27 -10.17 -1.84 -10.91
C LEU A 27 -9.58 -2.98 -11.74
N GLY A 28 -10.06 -4.22 -11.54
CA GLY A 28 -9.57 -5.37 -12.28
C GLY A 28 -8.26 -5.93 -11.75
N VAL A 29 -7.87 -5.58 -10.53
CA VAL A 29 -6.69 -6.16 -9.89
C VAL A 29 -7.02 -7.59 -9.51
N VAL A 30 -6.11 -8.51 -9.80
CA VAL A 30 -6.29 -9.93 -9.47
C VAL A 30 -5.20 -10.40 -8.52
N LYS A 31 -5.38 -11.59 -7.96
CA LYS A 31 -4.40 -12.22 -7.08
C LYS A 31 -3.01 -12.19 -7.73
N GLY A 32 -2.03 -11.72 -6.99
CA GLY A 32 -0.65 -11.65 -7.49
C GLY A 32 -0.28 -10.36 -8.20
N ASP A 33 -1.23 -9.50 -8.52
CA ASP A 33 -0.91 -8.17 -9.06
C ASP A 33 -0.24 -7.33 -7.99
N ARG A 34 0.57 -6.34 -8.41
CA ARG A 34 1.36 -5.53 -7.48
C ARG A 34 0.71 -4.18 -7.27
N VAL A 35 0.50 -3.86 -5.99
CA VAL A 35 -0.05 -2.58 -5.54
C VAL A 35 1.04 -1.87 -4.77
N PHE A 36 1.55 -0.80 -5.35
CA PHE A 36 2.62 0.01 -4.74
C PHE A 36 2.04 1.18 -3.97
N VAL A 37 2.73 1.58 -2.92
CA VAL A 37 2.36 2.78 -2.17
C VAL A 37 3.61 3.65 -1.99
N LEU A 38 3.44 4.95 -2.28
CA LEU A 38 4.48 5.96 -2.07
C LEU A 38 3.86 7.04 -1.19
N ALA A 39 4.06 6.92 0.11
CA ALA A 39 3.43 7.81 1.08
C ALA A 39 4.26 7.84 2.36
N GLY A 40 4.07 8.89 3.15
CA GLY A 40 4.63 8.92 4.50
C GLY A 40 3.74 8.14 5.46
N ARG A 41 3.94 8.42 6.76
CA ARG A 41 3.17 7.74 7.82
C ARG A 41 1.78 8.35 7.93
N ILE A 42 0.89 7.89 7.09
CA ILE A 42 -0.51 8.33 7.06
C ILE A 42 -1.43 7.10 7.12
N PRO A 43 -2.67 7.26 7.59
CA PRO A 43 -3.57 6.09 7.71
C PRO A 43 -3.77 5.35 6.40
N GLU A 44 -3.77 6.06 5.28
CA GLU A 44 -4.00 5.47 3.97
C GLU A 44 -2.93 4.44 3.59
N LEU A 45 -1.72 4.56 4.14
CA LEU A 45 -0.68 3.55 3.94
C LEU A 45 -1.15 2.19 4.49
N TYR A 46 -1.70 2.20 5.70
CA TYR A 46 -2.15 0.97 6.36
C TYR A 46 -3.43 0.43 5.73
N ILE A 47 -4.33 1.33 5.30
CA ILE A 47 -5.52 0.92 4.56
C ILE A 47 -5.13 0.22 3.26
N THR A 48 -4.16 0.80 2.55
CA THR A 48 -3.64 0.20 1.31
C THR A 48 -3.01 -1.15 1.58
N ALA A 49 -2.14 -1.24 2.58
CA ALA A 49 -1.44 -2.48 2.89
C ALA A 49 -2.42 -3.61 3.20
N LEU A 50 -3.29 -3.38 4.17
CA LEU A 50 -4.19 -4.44 4.63
C LEU A 50 -5.25 -4.79 3.59
N GLY A 51 -5.78 -3.78 2.87
CA GLY A 51 -6.75 -4.05 1.81
C GLY A 51 -6.13 -4.81 0.64
N THR A 52 -4.87 -4.51 0.32
CA THR A 52 -4.13 -5.28 -0.70
C THR A 52 -3.99 -6.74 -0.30
N LEU A 53 -3.60 -6.98 0.96
CA LEU A 53 -3.47 -8.36 1.47
C LEU A 53 -4.82 -9.08 1.48
N LYS A 54 -5.91 -8.39 1.85
CA LYS A 54 -7.26 -8.98 1.80
C LYS A 54 -7.62 -9.41 0.39
N HIS A 55 -7.21 -8.62 -0.61
CA HIS A 55 -7.49 -8.93 -2.01
C HIS A 55 -6.51 -9.95 -2.60
N ARG A 56 -5.49 -10.35 -1.82
CA ARG A 56 -4.46 -11.33 -2.23
C ARG A 56 -3.56 -10.79 -3.35
N ALA A 57 -3.47 -9.47 -3.45
CA ALA A 57 -2.48 -8.81 -4.30
C ALA A 57 -1.20 -8.60 -3.48
N LEU A 58 -0.09 -8.26 -4.14
CA LEU A 58 1.18 -8.00 -3.48
C LEU A 58 1.28 -6.55 -3.07
N PHE A 59 1.55 -6.31 -1.81
CA PHE A 59 1.77 -4.97 -1.29
C PHE A 59 3.24 -4.60 -1.42
N CYS A 60 3.53 -3.41 -1.96
CA CYS A 60 4.91 -2.95 -2.22
C CYS A 60 5.09 -1.51 -1.71
N PRO A 61 5.63 -1.33 -0.50
CA PRO A 61 5.89 0.03 -0.02
C PRO A 61 7.15 0.61 -0.65
N LEU A 62 7.13 1.91 -0.90
CA LEU A 62 8.28 2.67 -1.37
C LEU A 62 8.63 3.76 -0.36
N PHE A 63 9.92 3.93 -0.13
CA PHE A 63 10.42 4.99 0.76
C PHE A 63 10.05 6.36 0.19
N SER A 64 9.34 7.16 0.96
CA SER A 64 8.81 8.43 0.46
C SER A 64 9.88 9.46 0.10
N ALA A 65 11.11 9.28 0.60
CA ALA A 65 12.22 10.18 0.31
C ALA A 65 12.91 9.87 -1.02
N PHE A 66 12.59 8.75 -1.69
CA PHE A 66 13.19 8.45 -2.99
C PHE A 66 12.85 9.55 -4.01
N GLY A 67 13.81 9.84 -4.89
CA GLY A 67 13.56 10.67 -6.07
C GLY A 67 12.92 9.89 -7.20
N PRO A 68 12.66 10.55 -8.34
CA PRO A 68 11.96 9.88 -9.45
C PRO A 68 12.66 8.63 -9.99
N GLU A 69 13.98 8.63 -10.10
CA GLU A 69 14.68 7.51 -10.72
C GLU A 69 14.63 6.23 -9.87
N PRO A 70 14.92 6.26 -8.55
CA PRO A 70 14.72 5.09 -7.71
C PRO A 70 13.28 4.60 -7.70
N ILE A 71 12.31 5.51 -7.78
CA ILE A 71 10.88 5.15 -7.85
C ILE A 71 10.61 4.43 -9.18
N ARG A 72 11.06 5.02 -10.30
CA ARG A 72 10.85 4.43 -11.62
C ARG A 72 11.43 3.02 -11.69
N ALA A 73 12.65 2.84 -11.19
CA ALA A 73 13.31 1.53 -11.22
C ALA A 73 12.48 0.47 -10.50
N ARG A 74 11.98 0.79 -9.31
CA ARG A 74 11.22 -0.16 -8.50
C ARG A 74 9.84 -0.45 -9.09
N LEU A 75 9.16 0.58 -9.58
CA LEU A 75 7.86 0.38 -10.25
C LEU A 75 8.01 -0.48 -11.50
N THR A 76 9.13 -0.32 -12.22
CA THR A 76 9.41 -1.10 -13.42
C THR A 76 9.75 -2.55 -13.06
N ILE A 77 10.68 -2.76 -12.14
CA ILE A 77 11.10 -4.12 -11.74
C ILE A 77 9.91 -4.89 -11.17
N GLY A 78 9.13 -4.25 -10.31
CA GLY A 78 7.97 -4.90 -9.71
C GLY A 78 6.73 -4.91 -10.59
N GLN A 79 6.79 -4.28 -11.76
CA GLN A 79 5.65 -4.21 -12.68
C GLN A 79 4.39 -3.74 -11.96
N ALA A 80 4.48 -2.56 -11.35
CA ALA A 80 3.39 -1.98 -10.58
C ALA A 80 2.13 -1.83 -11.44
N LYS A 81 1.01 -2.41 -11.00
CA LYS A 81 -0.27 -2.21 -11.67
C LYS A 81 -1.02 -1.02 -11.09
N VAL A 82 -0.93 -0.86 -9.78
CA VAL A 82 -1.58 0.24 -9.05
C VAL A 82 -0.52 0.97 -8.23
N LEU A 83 -0.60 2.28 -8.21
CA LEU A 83 0.19 3.11 -7.30
C LEU A 83 -0.75 3.97 -6.48
N VAL A 84 -0.63 3.90 -5.16
CA VAL A 84 -1.32 4.81 -4.23
C VAL A 84 -0.28 5.81 -3.74
N THR A 85 -0.58 7.10 -3.86
CA THR A 85 0.37 8.13 -3.41
C THR A 85 -0.38 9.44 -3.11
N THR A 86 0.29 10.37 -2.44
CA THR A 86 -0.31 11.69 -2.23
C THR A 86 -0.19 12.52 -3.50
N GLU A 87 -1.10 13.48 -3.65
CA GLU A 87 -1.06 14.39 -4.80
C GLU A 87 0.30 15.08 -4.91
N SER A 88 0.82 15.56 -3.80
CA SER A 88 2.11 16.26 -3.77
C SER A 88 3.26 15.36 -4.23
N LEU A 89 3.32 14.12 -3.75
CA LEU A 89 4.37 13.19 -4.18
C LEU A 89 4.22 12.81 -5.64
N TYR A 90 2.98 12.64 -6.10
CA TYR A 90 2.74 12.35 -7.50
C TYR A 90 3.30 13.45 -8.39
N GLN A 91 2.93 14.70 -8.12
CA GLN A 91 3.36 15.83 -8.94
C GLN A 91 4.87 16.00 -8.95
N ARG A 92 5.51 15.82 -7.81
CA ARG A 92 6.95 16.04 -7.69
C ARG A 92 7.79 14.87 -8.19
N LYS A 93 7.29 13.63 -8.11
CA LYS A 93 8.15 12.45 -8.26
C LYS A 93 7.66 11.44 -9.31
N VAL A 94 6.40 11.45 -9.67
CA VAL A 94 5.84 10.40 -10.53
C VAL A 94 5.33 10.94 -11.86
N ALA A 95 4.68 12.09 -11.86
CA ALA A 95 4.06 12.62 -13.08
C ALA A 95 5.04 12.68 -14.24
N GLY A 96 6.27 13.11 -13.98
CA GLY A 96 7.28 13.26 -15.03
C GLY A 96 7.83 11.96 -15.60
N ILE A 97 7.61 10.84 -14.89
CA ILE A 97 8.08 9.52 -15.35
C ILE A 97 6.94 8.59 -15.74
N ARG A 98 5.69 9.04 -15.59
CA ARG A 98 4.52 8.17 -15.80
C ARG A 98 4.50 7.50 -17.17
N GLU A 99 4.90 8.23 -18.22
CA GLU A 99 4.90 7.70 -19.58
C GLU A 99 5.90 6.57 -19.78
N THR A 100 6.89 6.45 -18.89
CA THR A 100 7.88 5.37 -18.96
C THR A 100 7.43 4.12 -18.23
N LEU A 101 6.20 4.11 -17.69
CA LEU A 101 5.70 3.03 -16.83
C LEU A 101 4.45 2.41 -17.47
N PRO A 102 4.61 1.64 -18.57
CA PRO A 102 3.45 1.13 -19.31
C PRO A 102 2.60 0.12 -18.50
N HIS A 103 3.19 -0.51 -17.49
CA HIS A 103 2.44 -1.46 -16.66
C HIS A 103 1.58 -0.77 -15.60
N LEU A 104 1.83 0.52 -15.32
CA LEU A 104 1.10 1.25 -14.29
C LEU A 104 -0.25 1.71 -14.85
N GLU A 105 -1.29 0.93 -14.52
CA GLU A 105 -2.63 1.19 -15.05
C GLU A 105 -3.41 2.20 -14.24
N HIS A 106 -3.24 2.18 -12.92
CA HIS A 106 -4.06 2.99 -12.01
C HIS A 106 -3.19 3.75 -11.04
N VAL A 107 -3.43 5.04 -10.92
CA VAL A 107 -2.81 5.88 -9.89
C VAL A 107 -3.94 6.45 -9.04
N LEU A 108 -3.92 6.12 -7.75
CA LEU A 108 -4.94 6.57 -6.79
C LEU A 108 -4.32 7.66 -5.92
N LEU A 109 -4.88 8.85 -5.97
CA LEU A 109 -4.32 10.00 -5.28
C LEU A 109 -5.04 10.32 -3.98
N ILE A 110 -4.24 10.53 -2.96
CA ILE A 110 -4.69 11.01 -1.65
C ILE A 110 -4.51 12.52 -1.68
N GLY A 111 -5.63 13.23 -1.74
CA GLY A 111 -5.61 14.70 -1.78
C GLY A 111 -5.37 15.29 -0.40
N GLU A 112 -4.91 16.54 -0.37
CA GLU A 112 -4.72 17.26 0.87
C GLU A 112 -6.04 17.38 1.61
N GLU A 113 -6.04 17.07 2.89
CA GLU A 113 -7.26 17.02 3.71
C GLU A 113 -8.36 16.17 3.09
N ARG A 114 -7.95 15.12 2.36
CA ARG A 114 -8.83 14.17 1.66
C ARG A 114 -9.70 14.81 0.58
N ARG A 115 -9.35 16.01 0.13
CA ARG A 115 -10.07 16.65 -0.96
C ARG A 115 -9.83 15.94 -2.28
N PRO A 116 -10.83 15.89 -3.15
CA PRO A 116 -10.62 15.30 -4.47
C PRO A 116 -9.58 16.08 -5.29
N THR A 117 -8.82 15.37 -6.08
CA THR A 117 -7.87 15.98 -7.00
C THR A 117 -8.40 15.83 -8.43
N ALA A 118 -7.94 16.70 -9.33
CA ALA A 118 -8.40 16.70 -10.72
C ALA A 118 -7.25 16.50 -11.71
N ILE A 119 -6.22 15.75 -11.32
CA ILE A 119 -5.07 15.48 -12.18
C ILE A 119 -5.44 14.41 -13.21
N PRO A 120 -5.27 14.68 -14.52
CA PRO A 120 -5.63 13.69 -15.53
C PRO A 120 -4.89 12.37 -15.37
N GLY A 121 -5.56 11.27 -15.68
CA GLY A 121 -4.96 9.94 -15.59
C GLY A 121 -4.86 9.40 -14.19
N THR A 122 -5.53 10.04 -13.22
CA THR A 122 -5.54 9.59 -11.82
C THR A 122 -6.97 9.50 -11.31
N GLN A 123 -7.13 8.81 -10.18
CA GLN A 123 -8.42 8.66 -9.51
C GLN A 123 -8.25 9.02 -8.03
N ASN A 124 -9.34 9.38 -7.37
CA ASN A 124 -9.31 9.82 -5.98
C ASN A 124 -9.47 8.64 -5.04
N PHE A 125 -8.49 8.46 -4.16
CA PHE A 125 -8.45 7.35 -3.21
C PHE A 125 -9.72 7.32 -2.35
N HIS A 126 -10.05 8.42 -1.70
CA HIS A 126 -11.18 8.44 -0.77
C HIS A 126 -12.52 8.29 -1.48
N GLN A 127 -12.68 8.91 -2.65
CA GLN A 127 -13.90 8.75 -3.44
C GLN A 127 -14.11 7.28 -3.84
N LEU A 128 -13.03 6.60 -4.21
CA LEU A 128 -13.13 5.18 -4.54
C LEU A 128 -13.56 4.35 -3.33
N LEU A 129 -13.01 4.64 -2.15
CA LEU A 129 -13.44 3.94 -0.94
C LEU A 129 -14.93 4.16 -0.67
N GLU A 130 -15.42 5.40 -0.85
CA GLU A 130 -16.82 5.72 -0.61
C GLU A 130 -17.76 5.01 -1.57
N GLN A 131 -17.30 4.72 -2.79
CA GLN A 131 -18.12 4.07 -3.81
C GLN A 131 -18.23 2.55 -3.61
N HIS A 132 -17.48 1.98 -2.68
CA HIS A 132 -17.43 0.53 -2.50
C HIS A 132 -17.90 0.12 -1.10
N PRO A 133 -18.49 -1.08 -0.97
CA PRO A 133 -19.01 -1.51 0.33
C PRO A 133 -17.91 -1.88 1.31
N GLY A 134 -18.23 -1.76 2.60
CA GLY A 134 -17.32 -2.11 3.69
C GLY A 134 -17.35 -3.57 4.09
N ILE A 135 -17.87 -4.43 3.23
CA ILE A 135 -17.91 -5.88 3.43
C ILE A 135 -17.13 -6.51 2.29
N TYR A 136 -16.20 -7.39 2.61
CA TYR A 136 -15.36 -8.06 1.62
C TYR A 136 -15.11 -9.50 2.06
N ARG A 137 -15.30 -10.43 1.12
CA ARG A 137 -15.02 -11.84 1.42
C ARG A 137 -13.61 -12.18 0.94
N ILE A 138 -12.72 -12.42 1.90
CA ILE A 138 -11.34 -12.75 1.61
C ILE A 138 -11.29 -14.17 1.03
N GLY A 139 -10.65 -14.31 -0.13
CA GLY A 139 -10.47 -15.63 -0.74
C GLY A 139 -9.36 -16.42 -0.06
N PRO A 140 -9.25 -17.71 -0.37
CA PRO A 140 -8.21 -18.54 0.24
C PRO A 140 -6.82 -18.16 -0.24
N THR A 141 -5.83 -18.34 0.63
CA THR A 141 -4.41 -18.21 0.30
C THR A 141 -3.66 -19.43 0.79
N ASP A 142 -2.61 -19.77 0.05
CA ASP A 142 -1.63 -20.75 0.49
C ASP A 142 -0.54 -20.02 1.27
N PRO A 143 0.12 -20.69 2.23
CA PRO A 143 1.24 -20.04 2.93
C PRO A 143 2.33 -19.52 2.01
N GLU A 144 2.52 -20.15 0.86
CA GLU A 144 3.55 -19.75 -0.11
C GLU A 144 3.09 -18.67 -1.09
N ASP A 145 1.82 -18.24 -1.03
CA ASP A 145 1.36 -17.15 -1.88
C ASP A 145 2.10 -15.87 -1.52
N ALA A 146 2.52 -15.13 -2.55
CA ALA A 146 3.23 -13.86 -2.36
C ALA A 146 2.32 -12.82 -1.70
N ALA A 147 2.86 -12.10 -0.73
CA ALA A 147 2.12 -11.10 0.03
C ALA A 147 2.75 -9.71 -0.02
N LEU A 148 4.06 -9.65 0.13
CA LEU A 148 4.77 -8.37 0.27
C LEU A 148 6.05 -8.40 -0.57
N LEU A 149 6.26 -7.34 -1.35
CA LEU A 149 7.51 -7.15 -2.09
C LEU A 149 8.20 -5.92 -1.51
N HIS A 150 9.37 -6.13 -0.91
CA HIS A 150 10.12 -5.06 -0.29
C HIS A 150 11.47 -4.92 -0.98
N PHE A 151 11.79 -3.72 -1.45
CA PHE A 151 13.04 -3.51 -2.16
C PHE A 151 14.17 -3.13 -1.22
N THR A 152 15.33 -3.73 -1.46
CA THR A 152 16.57 -3.35 -0.80
C THR A 152 17.47 -2.62 -1.79
N SER A 153 18.44 -1.86 -1.27
CA SER A 153 19.33 -1.09 -2.13
C SER A 153 20.27 -1.97 -2.97
N GLY A 154 20.57 -3.16 -2.48
CA GLY A 154 21.51 -4.04 -3.15
C GLY A 154 22.94 -3.53 -3.11
N THR A 155 23.90 -4.45 -3.19
CA THR A 155 25.32 -4.07 -3.19
C THR A 155 25.80 -3.62 -4.57
N THR A 156 25.05 -3.93 -5.63
CA THR A 156 25.43 -3.66 -7.03
C THR A 156 24.77 -2.38 -7.58
N GLY A 157 24.02 -1.67 -6.75
CA GLY A 157 23.33 -0.45 -7.20
C GLY A 157 21.95 -0.67 -7.77
N THR A 158 21.65 -1.86 -8.29
CA THR A 158 20.31 -2.18 -8.78
C THR A 158 19.45 -2.68 -7.62
N PRO A 159 18.25 -2.12 -7.43
CA PRO A 159 17.40 -2.58 -6.34
C PRO A 159 17.03 -4.06 -6.49
N LYS A 160 16.97 -4.76 -5.37
CA LYS A 160 16.56 -6.16 -5.35
C LYS A 160 15.27 -6.28 -4.56
N GLY A 161 14.33 -7.04 -5.10
CA GLY A 161 13.04 -7.25 -4.44
C GLY A 161 13.10 -8.48 -3.55
N ALA A 162 12.85 -8.27 -2.26
CA ALA A 162 12.69 -9.37 -1.30
C ALA A 162 11.21 -9.70 -1.22
N LEU A 163 10.88 -10.93 -1.62
CA LEU A 163 9.50 -11.37 -1.67
C LEU A 163 9.15 -12.11 -0.39
N HIS A 164 8.10 -11.66 0.30
CA HIS A 164 7.57 -12.33 1.48
C HIS A 164 6.23 -12.96 1.16
N VAL A 165 5.95 -14.08 1.78
CA VAL A 165 4.74 -14.86 1.54
C VAL A 165 3.76 -14.69 2.69
N HIS A 166 2.49 -15.11 2.49
CA HIS A 166 1.47 -14.99 3.54
C HIS A 166 1.86 -15.77 4.79
N GLY A 167 2.57 -16.90 4.65
CA GLY A 167 3.05 -17.66 5.81
C GLY A 167 3.98 -16.85 6.71
N ALA A 168 4.74 -15.91 6.13
CA ALA A 168 5.61 -15.04 6.91
C ALA A 168 4.80 -14.12 7.84
N VAL A 169 3.61 -13.69 7.40
CA VAL A 169 2.74 -12.87 8.25
C VAL A 169 2.31 -13.65 9.49
N VAL A 170 1.97 -14.93 9.30
CA VAL A 170 1.61 -15.80 10.42
C VAL A 170 2.79 -15.98 11.38
N ALA A 171 3.99 -16.20 10.83
CA ALA A 171 5.20 -16.35 11.66
C ALA A 171 5.46 -15.07 12.46
N HIS A 172 5.32 -13.90 11.82
CA HIS A 172 5.51 -12.63 12.51
C HIS A 172 4.46 -12.40 13.61
N HIS A 173 3.22 -12.85 13.39
CA HIS A 173 2.21 -12.78 14.44
C HIS A 173 2.65 -13.57 15.68
N ILE A 174 3.17 -14.78 15.47
CA ILE A 174 3.60 -15.63 16.57
C ILE A 174 4.82 -15.02 17.28
N THR A 175 5.80 -14.51 16.53
CA THR A 175 6.97 -13.89 17.16
C THR A 175 6.58 -12.60 17.88
N GLY A 176 5.66 -11.82 17.35
CA GLY A 176 5.16 -10.64 18.06
C GLY A 176 4.50 -11.01 19.38
N LYS A 177 3.69 -12.07 19.37
CA LYS A 177 3.02 -12.53 20.58
C LYS A 177 4.01 -13.08 21.62
N LEU A 178 4.97 -13.91 21.20
CA LEU A 178 5.81 -14.64 22.12
C LEU A 178 7.11 -13.91 22.46
N ALA A 179 7.76 -13.27 21.48
CA ALA A 179 9.06 -12.64 21.72
C ALA A 179 8.91 -11.19 22.18
N LEU A 180 7.93 -10.47 21.64
CA LEU A 180 7.67 -9.09 22.06
C LEU A 180 6.61 -9.03 23.17
N ASP A 181 5.99 -10.16 23.46
CA ASP A 181 5.03 -10.30 24.56
C ASP A 181 3.86 -9.31 24.47
N PHE A 182 3.34 -9.13 23.24
CA PHE A 182 2.22 -8.21 23.01
C PHE A 182 0.92 -8.71 23.62
N HIS A 183 0.23 -7.83 24.33
CA HIS A 183 -1.06 -8.08 24.92
C HIS A 183 -2.11 -7.08 24.41
N PRO A 184 -3.40 -7.41 24.51
CA PRO A 184 -4.45 -6.53 23.96
C PRO A 184 -4.48 -5.12 24.52
N ALA A 185 -3.97 -4.90 25.73
CA ALA A 185 -3.98 -3.58 26.36
C ALA A 185 -2.71 -2.77 26.07
N ASP A 186 -1.75 -3.33 25.36
CA ASP A 186 -0.47 -2.66 25.12
C ASP A 186 -0.63 -1.53 24.12
N ILE A 187 0.17 -0.49 24.32
CA ILE A 187 0.30 0.59 23.34
C ILE A 187 1.63 0.37 22.62
N PHE A 188 1.55 0.14 21.32
CA PHE A 188 2.73 -0.13 20.50
C PHE A 188 3.02 1.04 19.57
N TRP A 189 4.27 1.42 19.50
CA TRP A 189 4.72 2.48 18.62
C TRP A 189 6.03 2.08 17.94
N CYS A 190 6.01 2.07 16.61
CA CYS A 190 7.20 1.80 15.80
C CYS A 190 7.72 3.11 15.22
N THR A 191 9.01 3.38 15.42
CA THR A 191 9.62 4.62 14.89
C THR A 191 10.26 4.43 13.52
N ALA A 192 10.37 3.20 13.04
CA ALA A 192 10.93 2.94 11.71
C ALA A 192 10.03 3.51 10.62
N ASP A 193 10.63 3.92 9.51
CA ASP A 193 9.86 4.32 8.34
C ASP A 193 9.25 3.07 7.69
N PRO A 194 7.98 3.17 7.27
CA PRO A 194 7.32 2.05 6.61
C PRO A 194 7.84 1.80 5.21
#